data_9a8cf734ff9d777ff18df2fd89cdcd6a
#
_entry.id   9a8cf734ff9d777ff18df2fd89cdcd6a
#
_cell.length_a   1.000
_cell.length_b   1.000
_cell.length_c   1.000
_cell.angle_alpha   90.00
_cell.angle_beta   90.00
_cell.angle_gamma   90.00
#
_symmetry.space_group_name_H-M   'P 1'
#
loop_
_entity.id
_entity.type
_entity.pdbx_description
1 polymer ?
#
loop_
_entity_poly.entity_id
_entity_poly.type
_entity_poly.pdbx_seq_one_letter_code
_entity_poly.pdbx_strand_id
1 'polypeptide(L)'
;MLSSTAAHADANTIDASLVGTWTLVAADVLHPDGSRGRDYGADPKGLLVIDERGYYSLQIFKAERPKFASGDKARGTSDEYREAVMGSSTHYGTVSADTVDRILTFHIQNASFPNWQGEEQRRSYEIKGGELSYRVSPRPNGDVPISVWKRLN
;
A
#
# COMPACT_ATOMS: atom_id res chain seq x y z
N MET A 1 -17.35 11.27 -44.88
CA MET A 1 -16.20 11.01 -43.99
C MET A 1 -16.71 10.87 -42.57
N LEU A 2 -16.86 9.63 -42.13
CA LEU A 2 -17.21 9.35 -40.75
C LEU A 2 -15.93 9.42 -39.94
N SER A 3 -15.76 10.51 -39.19
CA SER A 3 -14.72 10.60 -38.17
C SER A 3 -15.09 9.61 -37.08
N SER A 4 -14.48 8.46 -37.09
CA SER A 4 -14.51 7.55 -35.97
C SER A 4 -13.74 8.20 -34.83
N THR A 5 -14.43 8.94 -33.98
CA THR A 5 -13.90 9.19 -32.65
C THR A 5 -13.89 7.85 -31.93
N ALA A 6 -12.74 7.19 -31.98
CA ALA A 6 -12.48 6.10 -31.07
C ALA A 6 -12.74 6.65 -29.68
N ALA A 7 -13.80 6.18 -29.02
CA ALA A 7 -13.97 6.42 -27.61
C ALA A 7 -12.70 5.85 -26.94
N HIS A 8 -11.82 6.74 -26.52
CA HIS A 8 -10.78 6.33 -25.58
C HIS A 8 -11.54 5.84 -24.37
N ALA A 9 -11.60 4.51 -24.17
CA ALA A 9 -11.93 3.97 -22.88
C ALA A 9 -11.14 4.81 -21.88
N ASP A 10 -11.81 5.38 -20.90
CA ASP A 10 -11.15 6.15 -19.86
C ASP A 10 -10.08 5.26 -19.21
N ALA A 11 -8.87 5.31 -19.79
CA ALA A 11 -7.71 4.55 -19.29
C ALA A 11 -7.40 4.89 -17.82
N ASN A 12 -8.11 5.86 -17.24
CA ASN A 12 -7.95 6.40 -15.91
C ASN A 12 -9.09 6.01 -14.95
N THR A 13 -10.06 5.18 -15.38
CA THR A 13 -11.08 4.68 -14.46
C THR A 13 -10.62 3.36 -13.86
N ILE A 14 -10.57 3.33 -12.54
CA ILE A 14 -10.33 2.10 -11.79
C ILE A 14 -11.66 1.39 -11.49
N ASP A 15 -11.61 0.08 -11.23
CA ASP A 15 -12.77 -0.67 -10.75
C ASP A 15 -13.40 0.03 -9.54
N ALA A 16 -14.69 0.31 -9.62
CA ALA A 16 -15.44 1.02 -8.58
C ALA A 16 -15.39 0.32 -7.22
N SER A 17 -15.19 -1.00 -7.18
CA SER A 17 -15.04 -1.76 -5.93
C SER A 17 -13.80 -1.40 -5.13
N LEU A 18 -12.80 -0.80 -5.77
CA LEU A 18 -11.55 -0.38 -5.13
C LEU A 18 -11.58 1.08 -4.69
N VAL A 19 -12.48 1.88 -5.27
CA VAL A 19 -12.60 3.32 -4.96
C VAL A 19 -13.11 3.53 -3.55
N GLY A 20 -12.48 4.40 -2.81
CA GLY A 20 -12.91 4.78 -1.46
C GLY A 20 -11.77 4.92 -0.49
N THR A 21 -12.12 4.92 0.76
CA THR A 21 -11.21 5.05 1.89
C THR A 21 -11.18 3.74 2.67
N TRP A 22 -9.97 3.29 2.97
CA TRP A 22 -9.73 2.01 3.63
C TRP A 22 -8.84 2.23 4.85
N THR A 23 -9.16 1.58 5.96
CA THR A 23 -8.32 1.56 7.15
C THR A 23 -7.52 0.25 7.22
N LEU A 24 -6.30 0.32 7.73
CA LEU A 24 -5.42 -0.84 7.82
C LEU A 24 -5.87 -1.80 8.92
N VAL A 25 -5.94 -3.08 8.57
CA VAL A 25 -6.20 -4.18 9.53
C VAL A 25 -4.90 -4.90 9.86
N ALA A 26 -4.10 -5.22 8.86
CA ALA A 26 -2.84 -5.93 9.02
C ALA A 26 -1.84 -5.57 7.93
N ALA A 27 -0.57 -5.49 8.29
CA ALA A 27 0.56 -5.37 7.39
C ALA A 27 1.63 -6.34 7.87
N ASP A 28 1.55 -7.58 7.39
CA ASP A 28 2.31 -8.71 7.92
C ASP A 28 3.18 -9.33 6.83
N VAL A 29 3.96 -10.32 7.24
CA VAL A 29 4.79 -11.12 6.33
C VAL A 29 4.48 -12.60 6.59
N LEU A 30 4.16 -13.33 5.52
CA LEU A 30 4.04 -14.79 5.57
C LEU A 30 5.41 -15.42 5.31
N HIS A 31 5.89 -16.21 6.24
CA HIS A 31 7.14 -16.95 6.08
C HIS A 31 6.92 -18.30 5.37
N PRO A 32 7.96 -18.87 4.72
CA PRO A 32 7.83 -20.15 4.03
C PRO A 32 7.38 -21.31 4.92
N ASP A 33 7.65 -21.24 6.23
CA ASP A 33 7.24 -22.27 7.21
C ASP A 33 5.76 -22.13 7.64
N GLY A 34 5.02 -21.16 7.08
CA GLY A 34 3.63 -20.88 7.40
C GLY A 34 3.45 -19.96 8.60
N SER A 35 4.51 -19.57 9.29
CA SER A 35 4.42 -18.60 10.37
C SER A 35 4.22 -17.17 9.81
N ARG A 36 3.73 -16.27 10.66
CA ARG A 36 3.38 -14.91 10.29
C ARG A 36 4.17 -13.91 11.11
N GLY A 37 4.95 -13.07 10.44
CA GLY A 37 5.65 -11.96 11.07
C GLY A 37 4.78 -10.71 11.05
N ARG A 38 4.83 -9.94 12.13
CA ARG A 38 4.07 -8.70 12.28
C ARG A 38 5.02 -7.51 12.30
N ASP A 39 5.57 -7.17 11.14
CA ASP A 39 6.60 -6.14 10.99
C ASP A 39 6.10 -4.76 11.45
N TYR A 40 4.80 -4.50 11.34
CA TYR A 40 4.17 -3.25 11.79
C TYR A 40 3.37 -3.42 13.09
N GLY A 41 3.58 -4.53 13.80
CA GLY A 41 2.90 -4.85 15.06
C GLY A 41 1.55 -5.51 14.88
N ALA A 42 0.92 -5.82 16.00
CA ALA A 42 -0.40 -6.49 16.04
C ALA A 42 -1.56 -5.54 15.69
N ASP A 43 -1.37 -4.25 15.88
CA ASP A 43 -2.40 -3.23 15.66
C ASP A 43 -1.82 -2.04 14.87
N PRO A 44 -1.38 -2.26 13.63
CA PRO A 44 -0.83 -1.19 12.82
C PRO A 44 -1.90 -0.15 12.49
N LYS A 45 -1.48 1.06 12.20
CA LYS A 45 -2.36 2.14 11.78
C LYS A 45 -2.08 2.51 10.34
N GLY A 46 -3.11 2.81 9.60
CA GLY A 46 -2.92 3.19 8.21
C GLY A 46 -4.20 3.61 7.51
N LEU A 47 -3.99 4.26 6.40
CA LEU A 47 -5.05 4.74 5.54
C LEU A 47 -4.66 4.52 4.09
N LEU A 48 -5.59 4.00 3.30
CA LEU A 48 -5.47 3.91 1.85
C LEU A 48 -6.68 4.62 1.26
N VAL A 49 -6.42 5.62 0.43
CA VAL A 49 -7.46 6.33 -0.31
C VAL A 49 -7.22 6.10 -1.79
N ILE A 50 -8.26 5.70 -2.50
CA ILE A 50 -8.23 5.53 -3.96
C ILE A 50 -9.40 6.32 -4.54
N ASP A 51 -9.11 7.24 -5.45
CA ASP A 51 -10.14 8.02 -6.12
C ASP A 51 -10.64 7.34 -7.42
N GLU A 52 -11.66 7.90 -8.02
CA GLU A 52 -12.31 7.36 -9.23
C GLU A 52 -11.40 7.32 -10.45
N ARG A 53 -10.32 8.09 -10.44
CA ARG A 53 -9.33 8.11 -11.51
C ARG A 53 -8.13 7.19 -11.25
N GLY A 54 -8.13 6.51 -10.11
CA GLY A 54 -7.04 5.63 -9.72
C GLY A 54 -5.88 6.32 -9.03
N TYR A 55 -6.00 7.61 -8.68
CA TYR A 55 -5.02 8.22 -7.78
C TYR A 55 -5.16 7.65 -6.40
N TYR A 56 -4.04 7.35 -5.76
CA TYR A 56 -4.05 6.79 -4.42
C TYR A 56 -3.03 7.46 -3.51
N SER A 57 -3.29 7.37 -2.23
CA SER A 57 -2.35 7.66 -1.15
C SER A 57 -2.43 6.55 -0.12
N LEU A 58 -1.29 5.99 0.23
CA LEU A 58 -1.19 4.86 1.16
C LEU A 58 -0.26 5.23 2.29
N GLN A 59 -0.71 4.96 3.53
CA GLN A 59 0.08 5.20 4.73
C GLN A 59 -0.04 4.00 5.66
N ILE A 60 1.09 3.50 6.12
CA ILE A 60 1.19 2.42 7.11
C ILE A 60 2.14 2.86 8.20
N PHE A 61 1.73 2.71 9.46
CA PHE A 61 2.52 3.04 10.62
C PHE A 61 2.42 1.94 11.68
N LYS A 62 3.54 1.62 12.31
CA LYS A 62 3.50 0.92 13.61
C LYS A 62 2.70 1.76 14.60
N ALA A 63 1.84 1.10 15.39
CA ALA A 63 1.07 1.79 16.42
C ALA A 63 1.97 2.46 17.45
N GLU A 64 3.08 1.80 17.78
CA GLU A 64 4.03 2.28 18.77
C GLU A 64 5.37 2.59 18.12
N ARG A 65 5.70 3.87 18.06
CA ARG A 65 7.00 4.37 17.64
C ARG A 65 7.50 5.36 18.68
N PRO A 66 8.78 5.26 19.13
CA PRO A 66 9.33 6.19 20.11
C PRO A 66 9.24 7.63 19.61
N LYS A 67 8.79 8.51 20.48
CA LYS A 67 8.89 9.94 20.22
C LYS A 67 10.35 10.37 20.38
N PHE A 68 10.76 11.36 19.60
CA PHE A 68 12.09 11.94 19.76
C PHE A 68 12.17 12.66 21.11
N ALA A 69 13.15 12.31 21.93
CA ALA A 69 13.31 12.87 23.26
C ALA A 69 13.49 14.40 23.23
N SER A 70 14.15 14.90 22.16
CA SER A 70 14.36 16.34 21.96
C SER A 70 13.06 17.08 21.57
N GLY A 71 12.06 16.37 21.05
CA GLY A 71 10.89 16.98 20.44
C GLY A 71 11.17 17.68 19.11
N ASP A 72 12.38 17.53 18.58
CA ASP A 72 12.84 18.18 17.35
C ASP A 72 13.24 17.11 16.32
N LYS A 73 12.58 17.14 15.17
CA LYS A 73 12.83 16.19 14.07
C LYS A 73 14.27 16.24 13.56
N ALA A 74 14.93 17.38 13.69
CA ALA A 74 16.32 17.56 13.27
C ALA A 74 17.33 17.08 14.31
N ARG A 75 16.90 16.73 15.53
CA ARG A 75 17.75 16.36 16.65
C ARG A 75 17.38 15.00 17.23
N GLY A 76 17.29 14.00 16.39
CA GLY A 76 17.05 12.63 16.81
C GLY A 76 18.35 11.86 17.02
N THR A 77 18.28 10.80 17.82
CA THR A 77 19.33 9.78 17.86
C THR A 77 19.24 8.91 16.60
N SER A 78 20.30 8.15 16.30
CA SER A 78 20.30 7.19 15.19
C SER A 78 19.17 6.17 15.35
N ASP A 79 18.91 5.68 16.54
CA ASP A 79 17.83 4.73 16.81
C ASP A 79 16.45 5.36 16.62
N GLU A 80 16.27 6.60 17.04
CA GLU A 80 15.01 7.32 16.82
C GLU A 80 14.70 7.48 15.34
N TYR A 81 15.68 7.87 14.54
CA TYR A 81 15.53 7.96 13.08
C TYR A 81 15.24 6.59 12.45
N ARG A 82 15.97 5.56 12.89
CA ARG A 82 15.76 4.20 12.39
C ARG A 82 14.33 3.71 12.67
N GLU A 83 13.86 3.86 13.90
CA GLU A 83 12.49 3.44 14.27
C GLU A 83 11.43 4.23 13.52
N ALA A 84 11.63 5.52 13.30
CA ALA A 84 10.71 6.33 12.52
C ALA A 84 10.63 5.86 11.06
N VAL A 85 11.75 5.53 10.45
CA VAL A 85 11.80 5.06 9.05
C VAL A 85 11.26 3.64 8.93
N MET A 86 11.72 2.71 9.77
CA MET A 86 11.32 1.30 9.70
C MET A 86 9.86 1.09 10.14
N GLY A 87 9.35 1.96 10.98
CA GLY A 87 7.97 1.91 11.47
C GLY A 87 6.95 2.65 10.60
N SER A 88 7.34 3.12 9.43
CA SER A 88 6.45 3.82 8.51
C SER A 88 6.66 3.36 7.07
N SER A 89 5.58 3.31 6.31
CA SER A 89 5.62 3.04 4.87
C SER A 89 4.55 3.89 4.21
N THR A 90 4.97 4.86 3.43
CA THR A 90 4.04 5.76 2.74
C THR A 90 4.42 5.89 1.28
N HIS A 91 3.42 5.87 0.42
CA HIS A 91 3.61 6.18 -0.99
C HIS A 91 2.32 6.64 -1.63
N TYR A 92 2.45 7.33 -2.74
CA TYR A 92 1.31 7.75 -3.55
C TYR A 92 1.65 7.71 -5.04
N GLY A 93 0.62 7.72 -5.84
CA GLY A 93 0.72 7.69 -7.29
C GLY A 93 -0.61 7.30 -7.91
N THR A 94 -0.56 6.40 -8.88
CA THR A 94 -1.76 5.82 -9.49
C THR A 94 -1.77 4.31 -9.30
N VAL A 95 -2.95 3.74 -9.25
CA VAL A 95 -3.15 2.30 -9.16
C VAL A 95 -4.12 1.86 -10.25
N SER A 96 -3.82 0.75 -10.88
CA SER A 96 -4.69 0.09 -11.84
C SER A 96 -5.00 -1.33 -11.38
N ALA A 97 -6.07 -1.90 -11.89
CA ALA A 97 -6.49 -3.24 -11.52
C ALA A 97 -6.83 -4.07 -12.76
N ASP A 98 -6.23 -5.24 -12.83
CA ASP A 98 -6.69 -6.31 -13.71
C ASP A 98 -7.70 -7.15 -12.92
N THR A 99 -8.99 -7.02 -13.24
CA THR A 99 -10.07 -7.68 -12.51
C THR A 99 -10.23 -9.15 -12.89
N VAL A 100 -9.68 -9.58 -14.00
CA VAL A 100 -9.70 -10.97 -14.45
C VAL A 100 -8.65 -11.78 -13.70
N ASP A 101 -7.41 -11.32 -13.73
CA ASP A 101 -6.28 -12.00 -13.08
C ASP A 101 -6.11 -11.58 -11.61
N ARG A 102 -6.88 -10.59 -11.17
CA ARG A 102 -6.84 -10.07 -9.78
C ARG A 102 -5.46 -9.51 -9.41
N ILE A 103 -4.95 -8.63 -10.24
CA ILE A 103 -3.66 -7.97 -10.04
C ILE A 103 -3.87 -6.46 -9.88
N LEU A 104 -3.44 -5.92 -8.74
CA LEU A 104 -3.24 -4.48 -8.58
C LEU A 104 -1.84 -4.11 -9.05
N THR A 105 -1.73 -3.01 -9.77
CA THR A 105 -0.44 -2.43 -10.14
C THR A 105 -0.37 -1.01 -9.59
N PHE A 106 0.53 -0.81 -8.64
CA PHE A 106 0.83 0.51 -8.08
C PHE A 106 1.93 1.15 -8.90
N HIS A 107 1.66 2.31 -9.48
CA HIS A 107 2.66 3.15 -10.13
C HIS A 107 3.06 4.23 -9.13
N ILE A 108 4.16 4.02 -8.43
CA ILE A 108 4.59 4.84 -7.30
C ILE A 108 5.26 6.10 -7.82
N GLN A 109 4.67 7.25 -7.53
CA GLN A 109 5.25 8.54 -7.88
C GLN A 109 6.29 8.97 -6.86
N ASN A 110 5.95 8.91 -5.57
CA ASN A 110 6.87 9.16 -4.46
C ASN A 110 6.58 8.24 -3.29
N ALA A 111 7.61 8.00 -2.48
CA ALA A 111 7.52 7.10 -1.34
C ALA A 111 8.43 7.56 -0.20
N SER A 112 8.10 7.15 1.03
CA SER A 112 8.98 7.36 2.19
C SER A 112 10.30 6.58 2.05
N PHE A 113 10.27 5.42 1.40
CA PHE A 113 11.48 4.71 0.99
C PHE A 113 11.86 5.19 -0.42
N PRO A 114 12.94 5.97 -0.59
CA PRO A 114 13.25 6.63 -1.85
C PRO A 114 13.44 5.68 -3.04
N ASN A 115 13.86 4.45 -2.78
CA ASN A 115 14.10 3.45 -3.82
C ASN A 115 12.83 3.06 -4.58
N TRP A 116 11.65 3.25 -4.00
CA TRP A 116 10.38 2.93 -4.66
C TRP A 116 9.89 4.03 -5.60
N GLN A 117 10.50 5.20 -5.55
CA GLN A 117 10.08 6.31 -6.42
C GLN A 117 10.24 5.92 -7.90
N GLY A 118 9.15 6.02 -8.65
CA GLY A 118 9.10 5.66 -10.06
C GLY A 118 8.93 4.17 -10.32
N GLU A 119 8.83 3.34 -9.28
CA GLU A 119 8.62 1.91 -9.46
C GLU A 119 7.16 1.56 -9.77
N GLU A 120 7.01 0.44 -10.46
CA GLU A 120 5.75 -0.24 -10.67
C GLU A 120 5.76 -1.52 -9.83
N GLN A 121 4.77 -1.66 -8.95
CA GLN A 121 4.66 -2.82 -8.05
C GLN A 121 3.34 -3.54 -8.27
N ARG A 122 3.42 -4.83 -8.62
CA ARG A 122 2.27 -5.69 -8.88
C ARG A 122 1.95 -6.54 -7.66
N ARG A 123 0.65 -6.70 -7.38
CA ARG A 123 0.16 -7.42 -6.19
C ARG A 123 -1.09 -8.20 -6.51
N SER A 124 -1.13 -9.47 -6.15
CA SER A 124 -2.35 -10.25 -6.20
C SER A 124 -3.33 -9.75 -5.14
N TYR A 125 -4.59 -9.54 -5.48
CA TYR A 125 -5.57 -8.99 -4.55
C TYR A 125 -6.88 -9.78 -4.53
N GLU A 126 -7.61 -9.61 -3.45
CA GLU A 126 -8.98 -10.06 -3.27
C GLU A 126 -9.79 -8.98 -2.57
N ILE A 127 -11.06 -8.86 -2.94
CA ILE A 127 -12.05 -8.09 -2.19
C ILE A 127 -13.14 -9.05 -1.75
N LYS A 128 -13.38 -9.11 -0.45
CA LYS A 128 -14.36 -10.01 0.14
C LYS A 128 -14.93 -9.41 1.41
N GLY A 129 -16.25 -9.23 1.46
CA GLY A 129 -16.92 -8.78 2.68
C GLY A 129 -16.48 -7.40 3.18
N GLY A 130 -16.19 -6.46 2.28
CA GLY A 130 -15.71 -5.14 2.66
C GLY A 130 -14.23 -5.09 3.05
N GLU A 131 -13.50 -6.17 2.86
CA GLU A 131 -12.06 -6.24 3.02
C GLU A 131 -11.34 -6.33 1.69
N LEU A 132 -10.28 -5.56 1.56
CA LEU A 132 -9.30 -5.66 0.49
C LEU A 132 -8.02 -6.26 1.06
N SER A 133 -7.59 -7.38 0.51
CA SER A 133 -6.29 -7.95 0.85
C SER A 133 -5.43 -8.06 -0.40
N TYR A 134 -4.13 -7.87 -0.26
CA TYR A 134 -3.19 -8.12 -1.34
C TYR A 134 -1.86 -8.65 -0.84
N ARG A 135 -1.16 -9.34 -1.75
CA ARG A 135 0.13 -9.96 -1.51
C ARG A 135 1.14 -9.45 -2.51
N VAL A 136 2.34 -9.16 -2.00
CA VAL A 136 3.49 -8.85 -2.84
C VAL A 136 4.12 -10.16 -3.31
N SER A 137 4.81 -10.11 -4.45
CA SER A 137 5.60 -11.26 -4.91
C SER A 137 6.62 -11.69 -3.85
N PRO A 138 6.90 -13.00 -3.73
CA PRO A 138 7.85 -13.49 -2.73
C PRO A 138 9.22 -12.80 -2.83
N ARG A 139 9.78 -12.45 -1.69
CA ARG A 139 11.16 -12.00 -1.57
C ARG A 139 12.12 -13.16 -1.86
N PRO A 140 13.42 -12.91 -2.09
CA PRO A 140 14.40 -13.99 -2.33
C PRO A 140 14.44 -15.07 -1.24
N ASN A 141 14.14 -14.73 0.01
CA ASN A 141 14.06 -15.66 1.13
C ASN A 141 12.72 -16.40 1.21
N GLY A 142 11.78 -16.13 0.29
CA GLY A 142 10.46 -16.75 0.27
C GLY A 142 9.39 -16.04 1.08
N ASP A 143 9.73 -14.98 1.80
CA ASP A 143 8.77 -14.17 2.55
C ASP A 143 7.78 -13.45 1.63
N VAL A 144 6.49 -13.48 1.97
CA VAL A 144 5.42 -12.84 1.21
C VAL A 144 4.78 -11.75 2.07
N PRO A 145 5.05 -10.47 1.79
CA PRO A 145 4.34 -9.38 2.44
C PRO A 145 2.86 -9.39 2.08
N ILE A 146 2.00 -9.17 3.07
CA ILE A 146 0.55 -9.08 2.90
C ILE A 146 0.02 -7.84 3.59
N SER A 147 -1.02 -7.25 2.99
CA SER A 147 -1.75 -6.14 3.60
C SER A 147 -3.24 -6.43 3.55
N VAL A 148 -3.93 -6.09 4.63
CA VAL A 148 -5.38 -6.26 4.75
C VAL A 148 -5.97 -4.92 5.16
N TRP A 149 -6.97 -4.47 4.40
CA TRP A 149 -7.64 -3.19 4.56
C TRP A 149 -9.13 -3.39 4.70
N LYS A 150 -9.75 -2.60 5.55
CA LYS A 150 -11.20 -2.59 5.72
C LYS A 150 -11.78 -1.28 5.19
N ARG A 151 -12.86 -1.38 4.41
CA ARG A 151 -13.52 -0.20 3.87
C ARG A 151 -14.11 0.65 5.00
N LEU A 152 -13.83 1.94 4.95
CA LEU A 152 -14.53 2.96 5.70
C LEU A 152 -15.69 3.46 4.84
N ASN A 153 -16.81 2.74 4.87
CA ASN A 153 -18.07 3.01 4.13
C ASN A 153 -17.89 3.78 2.82
#